data_3365de18b824d644ecb84143e135caca
#
_entry.id   3365de18b824d644ecb84143e135caca
#
_cell.length_a   1.000
_cell.length_b   1.000
_cell.length_c   1.000
_cell.angle_alpha   90.00
_cell.angle_beta   90.00
_cell.angle_gamma   90.00
#
_symmetry.space_group_name_H-M   'P 1'
#
loop_
_entity.id
_entity.type
_entity.pdbx_description
1 polymer ?
#
loop_
_entity_poly.entity_id
_entity_poly.type
_entity_poly.pdbx_seq_one_letter_code
_entity_poly.pdbx_strand_id
1 'polypeptide(L)'
;MSHITHSNIRIDNFQYMRNDLTTYCFFLSHCHADHIMGLHSSWNYGKIYTSVTSKILICDKFPHLKDYAVALEMDEEHWIYLDESKKEGVSVVLMDACHCPGAVMFLFKGKMGTVLHTGDFRFHPSMLEHPKLCPPGRRNPEMRGITVDIDYLHLDNTFANPEYDFPTREEAYNSLKEIVANHKEYRVFLFSYTLGKEEVLLNLADDF
;
A
#
# COMPACT_ATOMS: atom_id res chain seq x y z
N MET A 1 -9.91 -4.42 3.81
CA MET A 1 -9.99 -5.76 3.18
C MET A 1 -10.94 -5.71 2.00
N SER A 2 -10.49 -5.98 0.79
CA SER A 2 -11.34 -5.84 -0.40
C SER A 2 -11.18 -6.99 -1.39
N HIS A 3 -12.20 -7.14 -2.20
CA HIS A 3 -12.24 -8.02 -3.36
C HIS A 3 -12.58 -7.15 -4.57
N ILE A 4 -11.81 -7.25 -5.64
CA ILE A 4 -12.12 -6.49 -6.87
C ILE A 4 -13.27 -7.18 -7.59
N THR A 5 -14.36 -6.45 -7.74
CA THR A 5 -15.59 -6.91 -8.38
C THR A 5 -15.29 -7.48 -9.77
N HIS A 6 -15.93 -8.60 -10.12
CA HIS A 6 -15.74 -9.33 -11.39
C HIS A 6 -14.31 -9.82 -11.66
N SER A 7 -13.55 -10.11 -10.59
CA SER A 7 -12.21 -10.69 -10.72
C SER A 7 -11.92 -11.69 -9.60
N ASN A 8 -10.84 -12.46 -9.76
CA ASN A 8 -10.30 -13.34 -8.73
C ASN A 8 -9.21 -12.67 -7.88
N ILE A 9 -9.23 -11.33 -7.78
CA ILE A 9 -8.24 -10.54 -7.06
C ILE A 9 -8.75 -10.25 -5.65
N ARG A 10 -7.94 -10.59 -4.65
CA ARG A 10 -8.15 -10.23 -3.24
C ARG A 10 -7.01 -9.35 -2.76
N ILE A 11 -7.36 -8.24 -2.12
CA ILE A 11 -6.40 -7.30 -1.57
C ILE A 11 -6.60 -7.24 -0.05
N ASP A 12 -5.51 -7.49 0.71
CA ASP A 12 -5.48 -7.47 2.17
C ASP A 12 -6.57 -8.36 2.82
N ASN A 13 -6.93 -9.42 2.11
CA ASN A 13 -7.93 -10.38 2.52
C ASN A 13 -7.42 -11.80 2.32
N PHE A 14 -6.87 -12.39 3.37
CA PHE A 14 -6.25 -13.71 3.38
C PHE A 14 -7.09 -14.73 4.16
N GLN A 15 -8.34 -14.40 4.50
CA GLN A 15 -9.22 -15.33 5.20
C GLN A 15 -9.68 -16.43 4.23
N TYR A 16 -9.55 -17.67 4.68
CA TYR A 16 -10.02 -18.84 3.94
C TYR A 16 -11.55 -18.89 3.89
N MET A 17 -12.10 -19.03 2.70
CA MET A 17 -13.51 -19.35 2.51
C MET A 17 -13.65 -20.83 2.13
N ARG A 18 -14.23 -21.61 3.01
CA ARG A 18 -14.25 -23.07 3.03
C ARG A 18 -14.88 -23.77 1.80
N ASN A 19 -15.55 -23.04 0.92
CA ASN A 19 -16.30 -23.61 -0.21
C ASN A 19 -15.95 -22.96 -1.57
N ASP A 20 -14.86 -22.23 -1.64
CA ASP A 20 -14.49 -21.53 -2.86
C ASP A 20 -13.41 -22.33 -3.61
N LEU A 21 -13.79 -22.96 -4.70
CA LEU A 21 -12.89 -23.68 -5.62
C LEU A 21 -12.15 -22.72 -6.56
N THR A 22 -12.36 -21.42 -6.40
CA THR A 22 -11.77 -20.40 -7.25
C THR A 22 -10.32 -20.15 -6.83
N THR A 23 -9.39 -20.23 -7.75
CA THR A 23 -8.01 -19.80 -7.52
C THR A 23 -7.98 -18.29 -7.44
N TYR A 24 -7.54 -17.75 -6.30
CA TYR A 24 -7.39 -16.32 -6.11
C TYR A 24 -5.95 -15.87 -6.31
N CYS A 25 -5.80 -14.66 -6.86
CA CYS A 25 -4.57 -13.91 -6.79
C CYS A 25 -4.65 -12.94 -5.61
N PHE A 26 -3.73 -13.07 -4.67
CA PHE A 26 -3.70 -12.25 -3.48
C PHE A 26 -2.70 -11.11 -3.64
N PHE A 27 -3.09 -9.94 -3.17
CA PHE A 27 -2.24 -8.76 -3.13
C PHE A 27 -2.19 -8.23 -1.71
N LEU A 28 -1.02 -7.79 -1.29
CA LEU A 28 -0.80 -7.17 0.01
C LEU A 28 -0.33 -5.73 -0.19
N SER A 29 -1.12 -4.78 0.30
CA SER A 29 -0.79 -3.36 0.20
C SER A 29 0.35 -2.98 1.15
N HIS A 30 0.32 -3.44 2.41
CA HIS A 30 1.34 -3.18 3.42
C HIS A 30 1.24 -4.15 4.61
N CYS A 31 2.19 -4.08 5.55
CA CYS A 31 2.36 -5.09 6.59
C CYS A 31 1.76 -4.72 7.96
N HIS A 32 0.81 -3.79 8.05
CA HIS A 32 0.07 -3.59 9.30
C HIS A 32 -0.77 -4.81 9.65
N ALA A 33 -1.04 -4.99 10.95
CA ALA A 33 -1.62 -6.22 11.48
C ALA A 33 -2.99 -6.56 10.90
N ASP A 34 -3.82 -5.56 10.67
CA ASP A 34 -5.18 -5.70 10.11
C ASP A 34 -5.17 -6.03 8.61
N HIS A 35 -4.10 -5.67 7.86
CA HIS A 35 -3.95 -5.99 6.44
C HIS A 35 -3.36 -7.39 6.18
N ILE A 36 -2.71 -7.99 7.17
CA ILE A 36 -2.16 -9.35 7.07
C ILE A 36 -3.04 -10.40 7.79
N MET A 37 -4.24 -10.03 8.20
CA MET A 37 -5.18 -10.94 8.85
C MET A 37 -5.53 -12.13 7.96
N GLY A 38 -5.38 -13.34 8.52
CA GLY A 38 -5.59 -14.59 7.80
C GLY A 38 -4.32 -15.22 7.25
N LEU A 39 -3.19 -14.51 7.22
CA LEU A 39 -1.89 -15.12 6.97
C LEU A 39 -1.45 -15.93 8.19
N HIS A 40 -0.99 -17.14 7.95
CA HIS A 40 -0.54 -18.06 9.00
C HIS A 40 0.58 -18.98 8.49
N SER A 41 1.24 -19.69 9.40
CA SER A 41 2.41 -20.53 9.12
C SER A 41 2.17 -21.74 8.19
N SER A 42 0.94 -22.03 7.84
CA SER A 42 0.57 -23.09 6.90
C SER A 42 -0.17 -22.54 5.66
N TRP A 43 0.04 -21.29 5.30
CA TRP A 43 -0.52 -20.69 4.09
C TRP A 43 -0.08 -21.45 2.83
N ASN A 44 -1.04 -21.86 2.00
CA ASN A 44 -0.81 -22.56 0.74
C ASN A 44 -1.89 -22.26 -0.33
N TYR A 45 -2.64 -21.16 -0.17
CA TYR A 45 -3.82 -20.86 -0.99
C TYR A 45 -3.50 -20.11 -2.28
N GLY A 46 -2.28 -19.68 -2.48
CA GLY A 46 -1.87 -18.98 -3.71
C GLY A 46 -0.73 -18.00 -3.50
N LYS A 47 -0.30 -17.39 -4.60
CA LYS A 47 0.73 -16.36 -4.60
C LYS A 47 0.22 -15.07 -4.00
N ILE A 48 1.09 -14.38 -3.28
CA ILE A 48 0.85 -13.08 -2.66
C ILE A 48 1.78 -12.07 -3.33
N TYR A 49 1.21 -11.16 -4.09
CA TYR A 49 1.93 -10.10 -4.79
C TYR A 49 2.00 -8.86 -3.94
N THR A 50 3.18 -8.26 -3.80
CA THR A 50 3.40 -7.10 -2.94
C THR A 50 4.69 -6.37 -3.33
N SER A 51 5.01 -5.25 -2.68
CA SER A 51 6.29 -4.57 -2.86
C SER A 51 7.47 -5.41 -2.33
N VAL A 52 8.68 -5.09 -2.79
CA VAL A 52 9.92 -5.73 -2.30
C VAL A 52 10.04 -5.62 -0.79
N THR A 53 9.79 -4.43 -0.23
CA THR A 53 9.87 -4.18 1.21
C THR A 53 8.83 -4.98 1.99
N SER A 54 7.57 -4.96 1.56
CA SER A 54 6.51 -5.74 2.22
C SER A 54 6.76 -7.24 2.14
N LYS A 55 7.34 -7.75 1.03
CA LYS A 55 7.77 -9.14 0.94
C LYS A 55 8.81 -9.49 2.01
N ILE A 56 9.83 -8.65 2.19
CA ILE A 56 10.85 -8.87 3.22
C ILE A 56 10.18 -8.95 4.60
N LEU A 57 9.33 -7.98 4.93
CA LEU A 57 8.65 -7.88 6.22
C LEU A 57 7.74 -9.08 6.52
N ILE A 58 6.90 -9.50 5.55
CA ILE A 58 6.01 -10.66 5.77
C ILE A 58 6.78 -11.98 5.83
N CYS A 59 7.88 -12.11 5.07
CA CYS A 59 8.72 -13.31 5.11
C CYS A 59 9.56 -13.40 6.38
N ASP A 60 9.91 -12.29 7.00
CA ASP A 60 10.53 -12.27 8.33
C ASP A 60 9.54 -12.77 9.39
N LYS A 61 8.30 -12.25 9.34
CA LYS A 61 7.24 -12.66 10.26
C LYS A 61 6.74 -14.09 10.01
N PHE A 62 6.67 -14.52 8.76
CA PHE A 62 6.19 -15.84 8.32
C PHE A 62 7.18 -16.46 7.31
N PRO A 63 8.26 -17.12 7.78
CA PRO A 63 9.35 -17.57 6.90
C PRO A 63 8.95 -18.51 5.75
N HIS A 64 7.89 -19.30 5.91
CA HIS A 64 7.38 -20.20 4.87
C HIS A 64 6.74 -19.45 3.70
N LEU A 65 6.34 -18.17 3.88
CA LEU A 65 5.79 -17.35 2.80
C LEU A 65 6.81 -16.99 1.70
N LYS A 66 8.11 -17.30 1.90
CA LYS A 66 9.14 -17.14 0.86
C LYS A 66 8.77 -17.84 -0.45
N ASP A 67 8.05 -18.97 -0.36
CA ASP A 67 7.61 -19.75 -1.53
C ASP A 67 6.35 -19.18 -2.19
N TYR A 68 5.60 -18.33 -1.51
CA TYR A 68 4.33 -17.77 -1.95
C TYR A 68 4.40 -16.27 -2.26
N ALA A 69 5.21 -15.50 -1.54
CA ALA A 69 5.33 -14.07 -1.74
C ALA A 69 6.14 -13.72 -2.99
N VAL A 70 5.55 -12.93 -3.86
CA VAL A 70 6.15 -12.43 -5.09
C VAL A 70 6.35 -10.94 -4.98
N ALA A 71 7.60 -10.47 -5.05
CA ALA A 71 7.89 -9.05 -5.09
C ALA A 71 7.63 -8.51 -6.49
N LEU A 72 7.01 -7.34 -6.54
CA LEU A 72 6.85 -6.54 -7.74
C LEU A 72 7.58 -5.21 -7.56
N GLU A 73 8.27 -4.79 -8.61
CA GLU A 73 8.97 -3.49 -8.61
C GLU A 73 7.99 -2.33 -8.69
N MET A 74 8.35 -1.22 -8.03
CA MET A 74 7.55 -0.01 -8.02
C MET A 74 7.55 0.65 -9.40
N ASP A 75 6.42 1.25 -9.76
CA ASP A 75 6.25 2.06 -10.98
C ASP A 75 6.42 1.31 -12.29
N GLU A 76 6.63 0.02 -12.24
CA GLU A 76 6.69 -0.88 -13.39
C GLU A 76 5.33 -1.54 -13.63
N GLU A 77 5.06 -1.88 -14.88
CA GLU A 77 3.86 -2.59 -15.26
C GLU A 77 4.14 -4.11 -15.27
N HIS A 78 3.40 -4.84 -14.44
CA HIS A 78 3.52 -6.28 -14.30
C HIS A 78 2.28 -6.97 -14.82
N TRP A 79 2.45 -8.02 -15.64
CA TRP A 79 1.37 -8.86 -16.11
C TRP A 79 1.21 -10.08 -15.20
N ILE A 80 0.05 -10.23 -14.58
CA ILE A 80 -0.27 -11.34 -13.69
C ILE A 80 -1.40 -12.17 -14.30
N TYR A 81 -1.18 -13.48 -14.42
CA TYR A 81 -2.23 -14.41 -14.82
C TYR A 81 -3.15 -14.70 -13.65
N LEU A 82 -4.46 -14.59 -13.89
CA LEU A 82 -5.50 -14.79 -12.86
C LEU A 82 -6.00 -16.24 -12.82
N ASP A 83 -5.62 -17.06 -13.81
CA ASP A 83 -6.01 -18.45 -13.91
C ASP A 83 -4.84 -19.35 -14.32
N GLU A 84 -4.92 -20.64 -13.99
CA GLU A 84 -3.89 -21.62 -14.35
C GLU A 84 -3.80 -21.84 -15.86
N SER A 85 -4.89 -21.63 -16.60
CA SER A 85 -4.92 -21.78 -18.06
C SER A 85 -4.20 -20.64 -18.80
N LYS A 86 -3.81 -19.58 -18.08
CA LYS A 86 -3.15 -18.36 -18.59
C LYS A 86 -3.95 -17.65 -19.69
N LYS A 87 -5.28 -17.81 -19.68
CA LYS A 87 -6.17 -17.14 -20.62
C LYS A 87 -6.62 -15.78 -20.13
N GLU A 88 -6.60 -15.59 -18.83
CA GLU A 88 -7.00 -14.37 -18.18
C GLU A 88 -5.86 -13.77 -17.39
N GLY A 89 -5.66 -12.46 -17.52
CA GLY A 89 -4.61 -11.76 -16.80
C GLY A 89 -4.98 -10.31 -16.54
N VAL A 90 -4.18 -9.69 -15.70
CA VAL A 90 -4.30 -8.30 -15.31
C VAL A 90 -2.94 -7.63 -15.35
N SER A 91 -2.90 -6.42 -15.87
CA SER A 91 -1.77 -5.53 -15.66
C SER A 91 -1.91 -4.86 -14.31
N VAL A 92 -0.83 -4.80 -13.54
CA VAL A 92 -0.76 -4.09 -12.24
C VAL A 92 0.48 -3.23 -12.16
N VAL A 93 0.30 -2.03 -11.62
CA VAL A 93 1.39 -1.12 -11.25
C VAL A 93 1.28 -0.83 -9.77
N LEU A 94 2.42 -0.93 -9.07
CA LEU A 94 2.55 -0.52 -7.67
C LEU A 94 3.05 0.92 -7.61
N MET A 95 2.37 1.75 -6.81
CA MET A 95 2.75 3.15 -6.57
C MET A 95 2.86 3.40 -5.07
N ASP A 96 3.76 4.30 -4.66
CA ASP A 96 3.93 4.61 -3.24
C ASP A 96 2.64 5.18 -2.63
N ALA A 97 2.18 4.57 -1.54
CA ALA A 97 1.04 5.04 -0.77
C ALA A 97 1.40 6.09 0.29
N CYS A 98 2.69 6.40 0.48
CA CYS A 98 3.20 7.34 1.49
C CYS A 98 2.67 7.06 2.92
N HIS A 99 2.39 5.79 3.25
CA HIS A 99 1.79 5.41 4.54
C HIS A 99 2.83 4.87 5.52
N CYS A 100 3.43 3.73 5.23
CA CYS A 100 4.50 3.12 5.98
C CYS A 100 5.50 2.43 5.03
N PRO A 101 6.67 1.95 5.50
CA PRO A 101 7.62 1.24 4.67
C PRO A 101 6.99 0.09 3.88
N GLY A 102 7.12 0.13 2.57
CA GLY A 102 6.58 -0.87 1.65
C GLY A 102 5.10 -0.74 1.31
N ALA A 103 4.40 0.26 1.86
CA ALA A 103 2.99 0.49 1.54
C ALA A 103 2.80 0.97 0.10
N VAL A 104 1.83 0.35 -0.59
CA VAL A 104 1.58 0.62 -2.01
C VAL A 104 0.09 0.78 -2.31
N MET A 105 -0.17 1.65 -3.30
CA MET A 105 -1.41 1.67 -4.07
C MET A 105 -1.26 0.74 -5.27
N PHE A 106 -2.36 0.13 -5.72
CA PHE A 106 -2.39 -0.70 -6.91
C PHE A 106 -3.25 -0.07 -8.01
N LEU A 107 -2.68 0.06 -9.20
CA LEU A 107 -3.43 0.40 -10.40
C LEU A 107 -3.56 -0.86 -11.27
N PHE A 108 -4.75 -1.46 -11.29
CA PHE A 108 -5.05 -2.62 -12.11
C PHE A 108 -5.69 -2.22 -13.43
N LYS A 109 -5.35 -2.94 -14.50
CA LYS A 109 -6.03 -2.85 -15.80
C LYS A 109 -6.29 -4.24 -16.36
N GLY A 110 -7.54 -4.52 -16.66
CA GLY A 110 -7.94 -5.83 -17.16
C GLY A 110 -9.39 -5.85 -17.65
N LYS A 111 -9.98 -7.02 -17.76
CA LYS A 111 -11.39 -7.17 -18.18
C LYS A 111 -12.38 -6.47 -17.23
N MET A 112 -12.01 -6.32 -15.95
CA MET A 112 -12.80 -5.58 -14.96
C MET A 112 -12.72 -4.06 -15.13
N GLY A 113 -12.01 -3.57 -16.13
CA GLY A 113 -11.71 -2.15 -16.30
C GLY A 113 -10.42 -1.73 -15.62
N THR A 114 -10.29 -0.42 -15.42
CA THR A 114 -9.19 0.22 -14.69
C THR A 114 -9.61 0.44 -13.24
N VAL A 115 -8.88 -0.16 -12.31
CA VAL A 115 -9.18 -0.10 -10.87
C VAL A 115 -8.00 0.53 -10.13
N LEU A 116 -8.25 1.60 -9.40
CA LEU A 116 -7.27 2.16 -8.45
C LEU A 116 -7.68 1.75 -7.02
N HIS A 117 -6.77 1.04 -6.34
CA HIS A 117 -6.92 0.65 -4.95
C HIS A 117 -5.83 1.33 -4.13
N THR A 118 -6.20 2.21 -3.21
CA THR A 118 -5.23 3.02 -2.46
C THR A 118 -4.55 2.26 -1.32
N GLY A 119 -5.13 1.14 -0.87
CA GLY A 119 -4.76 0.62 0.45
C GLY A 119 -4.94 1.72 1.48
N ASP A 120 -4.22 1.63 2.60
CA ASP A 120 -4.04 2.77 3.49
C ASP A 120 -3.02 3.71 2.85
N PHE A 121 -3.37 4.98 2.69
CA PHE A 121 -2.49 5.94 2.04
C PHE A 121 -2.49 7.29 2.77
N ARG A 122 -1.39 8.00 2.64
CA ARG A 122 -1.33 9.40 3.02
C ARG A 122 -1.26 10.25 1.78
N PHE A 123 -2.34 10.93 1.47
CA PHE A 123 -2.42 11.80 0.30
C PHE A 123 -1.26 12.82 0.28
N HIS A 124 -0.60 12.90 -0.85
CA HIS A 124 0.35 13.94 -1.19
C HIS A 124 0.06 14.45 -2.60
N PRO A 125 0.13 15.77 -2.87
CA PRO A 125 -0.22 16.34 -4.18
C PRO A 125 0.55 15.72 -5.36
N SER A 126 1.80 15.27 -5.15
CA SER A 126 2.59 14.60 -6.18
C SER A 126 1.98 13.30 -6.70
N MET A 127 1.12 12.65 -5.92
CA MET A 127 0.41 11.43 -6.36
C MET A 127 -0.47 11.72 -7.58
N LEU A 128 -1.07 12.92 -7.66
CA LEU A 128 -1.89 13.33 -8.79
C LEU A 128 -1.07 13.59 -10.08
N GLU A 129 0.24 13.74 -9.93
CA GLU A 129 1.19 13.96 -11.04
C GLU A 129 1.94 12.68 -11.42
N HIS A 130 1.63 11.56 -10.77
CA HIS A 130 2.30 10.29 -11.01
C HIS A 130 2.17 9.88 -12.49
N PRO A 131 3.26 9.50 -13.20
CA PRO A 131 3.24 9.23 -14.64
C PRO A 131 2.23 8.16 -15.08
N LYS A 132 1.90 7.20 -14.21
CA LYS A 132 0.92 6.15 -14.48
C LYS A 132 -0.53 6.62 -14.31
N LEU A 133 -0.77 7.67 -13.54
CA LEU A 133 -2.08 8.31 -13.35
C LEU A 133 -2.25 9.53 -14.26
N CYS A 134 -1.15 10.19 -14.62
CA CYS A 134 -1.12 11.34 -15.49
C CYS A 134 -0.03 11.19 -16.58
N PRO A 135 -0.23 10.32 -17.59
CA PRO A 135 0.75 10.06 -18.63
C PRO A 135 1.15 11.31 -19.40
N PRO A 136 2.41 11.42 -19.80
CA PRO A 136 2.85 12.49 -20.70
C PRO A 136 1.99 12.54 -21.98
N GLY A 137 1.54 13.73 -22.37
CA GLY A 137 0.68 13.94 -23.54
C GLY A 137 -0.82 13.93 -23.26
N ARG A 138 -1.28 13.48 -22.10
CA ARG A 138 -2.65 13.67 -21.61
C ARG A 138 -2.77 14.80 -20.57
N ARG A 139 -1.66 15.44 -20.20
CA ARG A 139 -1.65 16.60 -19.30
C ARG A 139 -2.38 17.77 -19.94
N ASN A 140 -3.52 18.13 -19.40
CA ASN A 140 -4.14 19.41 -19.68
C ASN A 140 -3.55 20.44 -18.69
N PRO A 141 -2.89 21.53 -19.15
CA PRO A 141 -2.33 22.55 -18.27
C PRO A 141 -3.36 23.20 -17.33
N GLU A 142 -4.63 23.18 -17.71
CA GLU A 142 -5.74 23.75 -16.95
C GLU A 142 -6.34 22.74 -15.94
N MET A 143 -6.04 21.46 -16.09
CA MET A 143 -6.53 20.39 -15.21
C MET A 143 -5.35 19.80 -14.43
N ARG A 144 -5.26 20.12 -13.16
CA ARG A 144 -4.38 19.40 -12.23
C ARG A 144 -5.07 18.10 -11.79
N GLY A 145 -4.47 16.96 -12.05
CA GLY A 145 -4.98 15.70 -11.51
C GLY A 145 -4.82 14.51 -12.44
N ILE A 146 -5.48 13.45 -12.05
CA ILE A 146 -5.47 12.15 -12.73
C ILE A 146 -6.14 12.29 -14.11
N THR A 147 -5.46 11.83 -15.16
CA THR A 147 -5.95 11.86 -16.54
C THR A 147 -6.16 10.47 -17.14
N VAL A 148 -5.90 9.42 -16.38
CA VAL A 148 -6.28 8.05 -16.71
C VAL A 148 -7.73 7.84 -16.33
N ASP A 149 -8.52 7.26 -17.22
CA ASP A 149 -9.89 6.86 -16.92
C ASP A 149 -9.86 5.74 -15.88
N ILE A 150 -10.47 5.96 -14.73
CA ILE A 150 -10.60 5.00 -13.63
C ILE A 150 -12.06 4.58 -13.56
N ASP A 151 -12.33 3.29 -13.78
CA ASP A 151 -13.68 2.74 -13.70
C ASP A 151 -14.12 2.51 -12.25
N TYR A 152 -13.17 2.09 -11.40
CA TYR A 152 -13.43 1.82 -9.98
C TYR A 152 -12.32 2.38 -9.10
N LEU A 153 -12.72 3.10 -8.05
CA LEU A 153 -11.82 3.62 -7.02
C LEU A 153 -12.15 2.97 -5.67
N HIS A 154 -11.21 2.20 -5.14
CA HIS A 154 -11.22 1.75 -3.74
C HIS A 154 -10.36 2.73 -2.94
N LEU A 155 -11.02 3.65 -2.26
CA LEU A 155 -10.38 4.76 -1.55
C LEU A 155 -10.40 4.50 -0.04
N ASP A 156 -9.25 4.62 0.61
CA ASP A 156 -9.18 4.80 2.05
C ASP A 156 -9.81 6.15 2.41
N ASN A 157 -10.95 6.10 3.06
CA ASN A 157 -11.72 7.27 3.48
C ASN A 157 -11.81 7.38 5.01
N THR A 158 -10.90 6.75 5.74
CA THR A 158 -10.91 6.70 7.22
C THR A 158 -11.01 8.08 7.84
N PHE A 159 -10.29 9.04 7.28
CA PHE A 159 -10.26 10.42 7.75
C PHE A 159 -10.88 11.43 6.75
N ALA A 160 -11.74 10.97 5.86
CA ALA A 160 -12.43 11.83 4.88
C ALA A 160 -13.60 12.62 5.52
N ASN A 161 -13.33 13.31 6.61
CA ASN A 161 -14.26 14.20 7.29
C ASN A 161 -13.59 15.58 7.40
N PRO A 162 -14.27 16.69 7.07
CA PRO A 162 -13.74 18.05 7.18
C PRO A 162 -13.24 18.45 8.58
N GLU A 163 -13.63 17.71 9.62
CA GLU A 163 -13.14 17.93 10.98
C GLU A 163 -11.69 17.47 11.19
N TYR A 164 -11.16 16.64 10.29
CA TYR A 164 -9.78 16.17 10.35
C TYR A 164 -8.88 17.05 9.48
N ASP A 165 -8.06 17.83 10.14
CA ASP A 165 -6.96 18.59 9.53
C ASP A 165 -5.63 18.13 10.13
N PHE A 166 -4.79 17.54 9.31
CA PHE A 166 -3.51 16.99 9.76
C PHE A 166 -2.36 17.86 9.25
N PRO A 167 -1.40 18.21 10.13
CA PRO A 167 -0.18 18.88 9.71
C PRO A 167 0.60 18.01 8.72
N THR A 168 1.44 18.63 7.93
CA THR A 168 2.41 17.90 7.12
C THR A 168 3.36 17.08 8.01
N ARG A 169 4.06 16.10 7.44
CA ARG A 169 5.06 15.32 8.19
C ARG A 169 6.16 16.21 8.74
N GLU A 170 6.59 17.19 7.95
CA GLU A 170 7.62 18.14 8.33
C GLU A 170 7.17 19.02 9.51
N GLU A 171 5.96 19.59 9.45
CA GLU A 171 5.39 20.38 10.54
C GLU A 171 5.26 19.55 11.84
N ALA A 172 4.77 18.31 11.72
CA ALA A 172 4.63 17.39 12.85
C ALA A 172 6.01 17.05 13.46
N TYR A 173 7.03 16.80 12.62
CA TYR A 173 8.39 16.55 13.07
C TYR A 173 8.99 17.76 13.76
N ASN A 174 8.88 18.96 13.19
CA ASN A 174 9.40 20.20 13.77
C ASN A 174 8.76 20.48 15.14
N SER A 175 7.45 20.27 15.28
CA SER A 175 6.77 20.39 16.55
C SER A 175 7.29 19.39 17.60
N LEU A 176 7.51 18.13 17.20
CA LEU A 176 8.08 17.11 18.07
C LEU A 176 9.51 17.46 18.50
N LYS A 177 10.34 17.92 17.56
CA LYS A 177 11.72 18.37 17.82
C LYS A 177 11.75 19.53 18.81
N GLU A 178 10.86 20.50 18.68
CA GLU A 178 10.73 21.61 19.64
C GLU A 178 10.36 21.11 21.03
N ILE A 179 9.42 20.18 21.15
CA ILE A 179 9.04 19.58 22.43
C ILE A 179 10.26 18.92 23.10
N VAL A 180 11.02 18.11 22.37
CA VAL A 180 12.21 17.44 22.88
C VAL A 180 13.28 18.47 23.30
N ALA A 181 13.51 19.49 22.46
CA ALA A 181 14.49 20.55 22.73
C ALA A 181 14.19 21.34 24.01
N ASN A 182 12.91 21.55 24.31
CA ASN A 182 12.46 22.26 25.50
C ASN A 182 12.47 21.42 26.78
N HIS A 183 12.79 20.11 26.69
CA HIS A 183 12.78 19.19 27.83
C HIS A 183 14.09 18.40 27.94
N LYS A 184 15.22 19.04 27.63
CA LYS A 184 16.56 18.41 27.64
C LYS A 184 17.03 17.89 29.02
N GLU A 185 16.49 18.42 30.09
CA GLU A 185 16.77 17.96 31.46
C GLU A 185 15.96 16.72 31.85
N TYR A 186 14.99 16.30 31.03
CA TYR A 186 14.16 15.15 31.30
C TYR A 186 14.59 13.97 30.42
N ARG A 187 14.26 12.75 30.87
CA ARG A 187 14.31 11.56 30.01
C ARG A 187 13.03 11.51 29.20
N VAL A 188 13.15 11.62 27.89
CA VAL A 188 12.03 11.55 26.96
C VAL A 188 11.82 10.11 26.51
N PHE A 189 10.59 9.61 26.59
CA PHE A 189 10.19 8.31 26.08
C PHE A 189 9.29 8.51 24.86
N LEU A 190 9.67 7.94 23.73
CA LEU A 190 8.88 7.96 22.49
C LEU A 190 8.16 6.62 22.33
N PHE A 191 6.85 6.66 22.19
CA PHE A 191 6.03 5.50 21.92
C PHE A 191 5.55 5.59 20.47
N SER A 192 5.90 4.60 19.66
CA SER A 192 5.48 4.51 18.26
C SER A 192 4.76 3.21 17.99
N TYR A 193 3.96 3.19 16.94
CA TYR A 193 3.36 1.97 16.43
C TYR A 193 4.44 1.06 15.81
N THR A 194 4.12 -0.20 15.57
CA THR A 194 5.09 -1.26 15.21
C THR A 194 5.79 -1.06 13.87
N LEU A 195 5.22 -0.27 12.95
CA LEU A 195 5.77 0.00 11.62
C LEU A 195 5.38 1.41 11.17
N GLY A 196 6.34 2.17 10.60
CA GLY A 196 6.09 3.44 9.92
C GLY A 196 6.36 4.70 10.74
N LYS A 197 7.29 4.65 11.67
CA LYS A 197 7.79 5.85 12.38
C LYS A 197 9.32 5.86 12.51
N GLU A 198 9.98 4.98 11.79
CA GLU A 198 11.42 4.76 11.87
C GLU A 198 12.21 6.02 11.52
N GLU A 199 11.80 6.73 10.46
CA GLU A 199 12.43 7.96 10.00
C GLU A 199 12.38 9.06 11.08
N VAL A 200 11.26 9.21 11.77
CA VAL A 200 11.10 10.18 12.86
C VAL A 200 12.06 9.88 14.01
N LEU A 201 12.21 8.59 14.36
CA LEU A 201 13.10 8.16 15.44
C LEU A 201 14.57 8.38 15.06
N LEU A 202 14.96 8.06 13.81
CA LEU A 202 16.31 8.28 13.30
C LEU A 202 16.66 9.78 13.28
N ASN A 203 15.79 10.61 12.72
CA ASN A 203 16.01 12.04 12.63
C ASN A 203 16.12 12.68 14.03
N LEU A 204 15.31 12.25 15.00
CA LEU A 204 15.44 12.73 16.38
C LEU A 204 16.75 12.28 17.02
N ALA A 205 17.20 11.06 16.76
CA ALA A 205 18.49 10.59 17.28
C ALA A 205 19.69 11.34 16.67
N ASP A 206 19.55 11.84 15.44
CA ASP A 206 20.59 12.66 14.78
C ASP A 206 20.55 14.12 15.29
N ASP A 207 19.39 14.60 15.74
CA ASP A 207 19.21 15.97 16.22
C ASP A 207 19.61 16.17 17.71
N PHE A 208 19.65 15.11 18.52
CA PHE A 208 19.87 15.16 19.97
C PHE A 208 20.86 14.13 20.48
#